data_237a69efb8a6db154894e661b03dd9f6
#
_entry.id   237a69efb8a6db154894e661b03dd9f6
#
_cell.length_a   1.000
_cell.length_b   1.000
_cell.length_c   1.000
_cell.angle_alpha   90.00
_cell.angle_beta   90.00
_cell.angle_gamma   90.00
#
_symmetry.space_group_name_H-M   'P 1'
#
loop_
_entity.id
_entity.type
_entity.pdbx_description
1 polymer ?
#
loop_
_entity_poly.entity_id
_entity_poly.type
_entity_poly.pdbx_seq_one_letter_code
_entity_poly.pdbx_strand_id
1 'polypeptide(L)'
;MTSLLTRLRDKAQPAAAALLPGNRFFVRRLALDGPDVQAQVNLALEALSPFPLEQMLVGHLVAADGRTALIYAAHRRRFTPEESLAWPEDCQVVPEFLALCSHRPAAGGVVVHRGEERLTALAWMADETLPAAIAVGELADVTAAEIAAEAAQRGGLAEGYAVETLTGALRSERREHALVLLAEGATPHELSKKHLDVADIRDTDFLEARRKKERTNLILWRLTQGAVATLVVALLLDLVGFGVRLRTDDLEAKNAENAAKVADIDAAQAITTRINELGVKRPLPLEMLALINEHRPATLEFQSVTCKSNVLIEIGGRTSNAADIGVFERELAALPTVASAVSRDIRTRETSATFTLAVTFKLDALRKAVAPKQP
;
A
#
# COMPACT_ATOMS: atom_id res chain seq x y z
N MET A 1 -20.45 27.53 -17.80
CA MET A 1 -20.01 27.51 -16.39
C MET A 1 -18.49 27.56 -16.19
N THR A 2 -17.68 27.16 -17.16
CA THR A 2 -16.19 27.16 -17.11
C THR A 2 -15.55 28.56 -17.05
N SER A 3 -16.19 29.59 -17.59
CA SER A 3 -15.62 30.95 -17.67
C SER A 3 -15.69 31.76 -16.37
N LEU A 4 -16.62 31.45 -15.47
CA LEU A 4 -16.75 32.11 -14.16
C LEU A 4 -15.74 31.62 -13.14
N LEU A 5 -15.45 30.31 -13.15
CA LEU A 5 -14.42 29.72 -12.29
C LEU A 5 -13.01 30.16 -12.70
N THR A 6 -12.75 30.33 -13.99
CA THR A 6 -11.48 30.85 -14.50
C THR A 6 -11.29 32.32 -14.07
N ARG A 7 -12.33 33.15 -14.17
CA ARG A 7 -12.28 34.56 -13.74
C ARG A 7 -12.16 34.75 -12.23
N LEU A 8 -12.72 33.85 -11.41
CA LEU A 8 -12.55 33.85 -9.97
C LEU A 8 -11.16 33.36 -9.55
N ARG A 9 -10.56 32.44 -10.33
CA ARG A 9 -9.21 31.95 -10.13
C ARG A 9 -8.16 33.01 -10.46
N ASP A 10 -8.37 33.80 -11.53
CA ASP A 10 -7.46 34.88 -11.93
C ASP A 10 -7.51 36.11 -10.98
N LYS A 11 -8.61 36.31 -10.27
CA LYS A 11 -8.75 37.39 -9.29
C LYS A 11 -8.17 37.11 -7.90
N ALA A 12 -7.73 35.90 -7.61
CA ALA A 12 -7.33 35.46 -6.28
C ALA A 12 -5.93 34.83 -6.19
N GLN A 13 -5.12 34.90 -7.23
CA GLN A 13 -3.72 34.52 -7.05
C GLN A 13 -2.96 35.72 -6.49
N PRO A 14 -2.51 35.67 -5.21
CA PRO A 14 -1.61 36.69 -4.69
C PRO A 14 -0.36 36.72 -5.59
N ALA A 15 0.19 37.92 -5.80
CA ALA A 15 1.42 38.10 -6.57
C ALA A 15 2.46 37.08 -6.08
N ALA A 16 3.09 36.35 -6.98
CA ALA A 16 4.05 35.31 -6.62
C ALA A 16 5.33 35.93 -5.98
N ALA A 17 5.61 37.21 -6.28
CA ALA A 17 6.63 38.00 -5.62
C ALA A 17 6.17 39.46 -5.47
N ALA A 18 6.60 40.10 -4.40
CA ALA A 18 6.57 41.56 -4.26
C ALA A 18 7.80 42.13 -4.93
N LEU A 19 7.58 42.88 -5.99
CA LEU A 19 8.66 43.56 -6.74
C LEU A 19 8.90 44.93 -6.13
N LEU A 20 10.09 45.16 -5.58
CA LEU A 20 10.45 46.41 -4.93
C LEU A 20 11.21 47.35 -5.89
N PRO A 21 11.03 48.66 -5.73
CA PRO A 21 11.71 49.67 -6.56
C PRO A 21 13.22 49.50 -6.56
N GLY A 22 13.82 49.39 -7.75
CA GLY A 22 15.23 49.15 -7.92
C GLY A 22 16.13 50.29 -7.40
N ASN A 23 15.65 51.56 -7.40
CA ASN A 23 16.38 52.73 -6.89
C ASN A 23 16.67 52.71 -5.38
N ARG A 24 16.03 51.79 -4.64
CA ARG A 24 16.28 51.61 -3.21
C ARG A 24 17.49 50.75 -2.91
N PHE A 25 18.04 50.08 -3.93
CA PHE A 25 19.11 49.10 -3.78
C PHE A 25 20.45 49.62 -4.28
N PHE A 26 21.48 49.27 -3.53
CA PHE A 26 22.84 49.24 -4.03
C PHE A 26 23.06 47.91 -4.72
N VAL A 27 23.59 47.90 -5.92
CA VAL A 27 23.81 46.68 -6.71
C VAL A 27 25.26 46.60 -7.16
N ARG A 28 25.86 45.42 -6.98
CA ARG A 28 27.24 45.14 -7.43
C ARG A 28 27.35 43.72 -7.95
N ARG A 29 28.16 43.57 -8.99
CA ARG A 29 28.59 42.25 -9.44
C ARG A 29 29.87 41.83 -8.69
N LEU A 30 29.92 40.63 -8.21
CA LEU A 30 31.04 40.03 -7.47
C LEU A 30 31.54 38.79 -8.22
N ALA A 31 32.89 38.70 -8.41
CA ALA A 31 33.51 37.45 -8.81
C ALA A 31 33.58 36.51 -7.61
N LEU A 32 33.28 35.21 -7.84
CA LEU A 32 33.27 34.18 -6.82
C LEU A 32 34.48 33.25 -6.97
N ASP A 33 35.29 33.16 -5.94
CA ASP A 33 36.53 32.40 -5.93
C ASP A 33 36.47 31.08 -5.12
N GLY A 34 35.28 30.58 -4.79
CA GLY A 34 35.14 29.38 -4.03
C GLY A 34 33.68 28.92 -3.83
N PRO A 35 33.48 27.79 -3.15
CA PRO A 35 32.15 27.18 -3.04
C PRO A 35 31.21 27.88 -2.05
N ASP A 36 31.74 28.62 -1.07
CA ASP A 36 30.92 29.34 -0.08
C ASP A 36 30.53 30.71 -0.56
N VAL A 37 29.50 30.77 -1.38
CA VAL A 37 28.94 32.02 -1.92
C VAL A 37 28.49 32.98 -0.83
N GLN A 38 27.82 32.45 0.23
CA GLN A 38 27.25 33.32 1.27
C GLN A 38 28.34 34.04 2.07
N ALA A 39 29.43 33.34 2.42
CA ALA A 39 30.56 33.95 3.12
C ALA A 39 31.23 35.05 2.24
N GLN A 40 31.40 34.80 0.95
CA GLN A 40 31.97 35.78 0.03
C GLN A 40 31.05 37.03 -0.18
N VAL A 41 29.76 36.80 -0.27
CA VAL A 41 28.75 37.87 -0.32
C VAL A 41 28.80 38.73 0.93
N ASN A 42 28.82 38.10 2.12
CA ASN A 42 28.89 38.81 3.39
C ASN A 42 30.20 39.64 3.50
N LEU A 43 31.33 39.05 3.16
CA LEU A 43 32.62 39.71 3.20
C LEU A 43 32.68 40.92 2.21
N ALA A 44 32.13 40.73 1.00
CA ALA A 44 32.05 41.81 0.01
C ALA A 44 31.14 42.94 0.49
N LEU A 45 30.03 42.64 1.14
CA LEU A 45 29.13 43.64 1.70
C LEU A 45 29.75 44.39 2.87
N GLU A 46 30.45 43.70 3.76
CA GLU A 46 31.21 44.37 4.84
C GLU A 46 32.24 45.35 4.33
N ALA A 47 32.90 45.03 3.19
CA ALA A 47 33.88 45.91 2.57
C ALA A 47 33.27 47.07 1.78
N LEU A 48 32.10 46.89 1.20
CA LEU A 48 31.46 47.83 0.27
C LEU A 48 30.39 48.71 0.93
N SER A 49 29.75 48.22 2.02
CA SER A 49 28.67 48.94 2.65
C SER A 49 29.18 49.87 3.75
N PRO A 50 28.72 51.11 3.79
CA PRO A 50 29.00 52.01 4.91
C PRO A 50 28.19 51.70 6.18
N PHE A 51 27.31 50.72 6.11
CA PHE A 51 26.41 50.33 7.21
C PHE A 51 26.66 48.88 7.65
N PRO A 52 26.47 48.57 8.93
CA PRO A 52 26.55 47.20 9.42
C PRO A 52 25.52 46.30 8.70
N LEU A 53 25.87 45.01 8.45
CA LEU A 53 25.01 44.07 7.74
C LEU A 53 23.64 43.91 8.39
N GLU A 54 23.58 43.98 9.72
CA GLU A 54 22.33 43.89 10.51
C GLU A 54 21.30 44.98 10.18
N GLN A 55 21.79 46.12 9.65
CA GLN A 55 20.93 47.22 9.21
C GLN A 55 20.58 47.17 7.71
N MET A 56 21.02 46.11 7.04
CA MET A 56 20.80 45.93 5.62
C MET A 56 19.80 44.79 5.37
N LEU A 57 19.05 44.92 4.29
CA LEU A 57 18.30 43.88 3.65
C LEU A 57 19.12 43.44 2.44
N VAL A 58 19.45 42.15 2.37
CA VAL A 58 20.44 41.65 1.41
C VAL A 58 19.87 40.49 0.64
N GLY A 59 20.09 40.50 -0.68
CA GLY A 59 19.84 39.34 -1.51
C GLY A 59 20.93 39.22 -2.56
N HIS A 60 21.02 38.10 -3.22
CA HIS A 60 21.95 37.89 -4.30
C HIS A 60 21.41 36.90 -5.34
N LEU A 61 21.90 37.01 -6.56
CA LEU A 61 21.63 36.11 -7.67
C LEU A 61 22.98 35.56 -8.16
N VAL A 62 23.10 34.23 -8.17
CA VAL A 62 24.32 33.56 -8.66
C VAL A 62 24.14 33.24 -10.13
N ALA A 63 25.16 33.52 -10.91
CA ALA A 63 25.21 33.15 -12.33
C ALA A 63 25.14 31.63 -12.53
N ALA A 64 24.65 31.21 -13.69
CA ALA A 64 24.52 29.78 -14.00
C ALA A 64 25.86 29.01 -14.00
N ASP A 65 26.97 29.72 -14.29
CA ASP A 65 28.32 29.19 -14.26
C ASP A 65 28.94 29.11 -12.84
N GLY A 66 28.26 29.68 -11.83
CA GLY A 66 28.72 29.74 -10.45
C GLY A 66 29.93 30.63 -10.18
N ARG A 67 30.40 31.39 -11.16
CA ARG A 67 31.62 32.24 -11.07
C ARG A 67 31.35 33.67 -10.66
N THR A 68 30.13 34.12 -10.82
CA THR A 68 29.75 35.49 -10.51
C THR A 68 28.44 35.52 -9.72
N ALA A 69 28.29 36.54 -8.90
CA ALA A 69 27.03 36.82 -8.22
C ALA A 69 26.68 38.33 -8.40
N LEU A 70 25.41 38.60 -8.56
CA LEU A 70 24.86 39.95 -8.49
C LEU A 70 24.33 40.12 -7.05
N ILE A 71 24.99 41.00 -6.29
CA ILE A 71 24.61 41.32 -4.92
C ILE A 71 23.76 42.59 -4.95
N TYR A 72 22.69 42.61 -4.22
CA TYR A 72 21.87 43.79 -4.00
C TYR A 72 21.53 43.92 -2.51
N ALA A 73 21.66 45.15 -2.06
CA ALA A 73 21.46 45.47 -0.67
C ALA A 73 20.75 46.82 -0.52
N ALA A 74 19.88 46.92 0.48
CA ALA A 74 19.19 48.16 0.82
C ALA A 74 19.24 48.37 2.32
N HIS A 75 19.47 49.64 2.73
CA HIS A 75 19.37 49.99 4.13
C HIS A 75 17.92 49.90 4.60
N ARG A 76 17.64 49.25 5.74
CA ARG A 76 16.28 49.03 6.29
C ARG A 76 15.44 50.31 6.38
N ARG A 77 16.05 51.44 6.68
CA ARG A 77 15.35 52.75 6.75
C ARG A 77 14.83 53.26 5.42
N ARG A 78 15.18 52.64 4.29
CA ARG A 78 14.59 53.00 2.98
C ARG A 78 13.19 52.44 2.78
N PHE A 79 12.76 51.57 3.70
CA PHE A 79 11.42 51.03 3.76
C PHE A 79 10.77 51.45 5.06
N THR A 80 9.52 51.90 4.99
CA THR A 80 8.80 52.25 6.21
C THR A 80 8.39 50.95 6.94
N PRO A 81 8.17 51.02 8.27
CA PRO A 81 7.69 49.86 8.99
C PRO A 81 6.38 49.32 8.40
N GLU A 82 5.48 50.18 7.96
CA GLU A 82 4.21 49.85 7.35
C GLU A 82 4.41 49.10 6.02
N GLU A 83 5.33 49.58 5.17
CA GLU A 83 5.69 48.88 3.92
C GLU A 83 6.23 47.47 4.19
N SER A 84 7.13 47.36 5.17
CA SER A 84 7.75 46.07 5.54
C SER A 84 6.74 45.10 6.09
N LEU A 85 5.77 45.53 6.90
CA LEU A 85 4.68 44.76 7.45
C LEU A 85 3.66 44.37 6.36
N ALA A 86 3.53 45.16 5.32
CA ALA A 86 2.63 44.87 4.19
C ALA A 86 3.18 43.80 3.21
N TRP A 87 4.45 43.42 3.36
CA TRP A 87 4.99 42.35 2.53
C TRP A 87 4.32 41.00 2.83
N PRO A 88 3.74 40.35 1.82
CA PRO A 88 3.04 39.09 2.05
C PRO A 88 3.99 38.00 2.57
N GLU A 89 3.56 37.25 3.57
CA GLU A 89 4.38 36.18 4.13
C GLU A 89 4.67 35.05 3.12
N ASP A 90 3.70 34.79 2.24
CA ASP A 90 3.74 33.64 1.32
C ASP A 90 4.43 33.89 -0.02
N CYS A 91 4.89 35.13 -0.29
CA CYS A 91 5.60 35.45 -1.53
C CYS A 91 7.05 35.85 -1.25
N GLN A 92 7.89 35.87 -2.30
CA GLN A 92 9.24 36.39 -2.24
C GLN A 92 9.21 37.92 -2.36
N VAL A 93 10.15 38.57 -1.68
CA VAL A 93 10.35 40.03 -1.78
C VAL A 93 11.67 40.27 -2.47
N VAL A 94 11.61 40.77 -3.71
CA VAL A 94 12.79 40.92 -4.59
C VAL A 94 12.80 42.26 -5.31
N PRO A 95 13.97 42.76 -5.71
CA PRO A 95 14.04 43.96 -6.56
C PRO A 95 13.41 43.72 -7.95
N GLU A 96 12.74 44.73 -8.48
CA GLU A 96 12.08 44.69 -9.80
C GLU A 96 13.02 44.40 -10.95
N PHE A 97 14.30 44.87 -10.86
CA PHE A 97 15.27 44.65 -11.92
C PHE A 97 15.63 43.17 -12.13
N LEU A 98 15.37 42.32 -11.20
CA LEU A 98 15.60 40.85 -11.38
C LEU A 98 14.76 40.29 -12.53
N ALA A 99 13.60 40.87 -12.80
CA ALA A 99 12.78 40.47 -13.94
C ALA A 99 13.47 40.64 -15.30
N LEU A 100 14.48 41.47 -15.37
CA LEU A 100 15.24 41.79 -16.57
C LEU A 100 16.57 41.02 -16.67
N CYS A 101 16.99 40.34 -15.58
CA CYS A 101 18.32 39.70 -15.51
C CYS A 101 18.53 38.52 -16.44
N SER A 102 17.49 37.99 -17.11
CA SER A 102 17.63 36.98 -18.17
C SER A 102 17.56 37.53 -19.57
N HIS A 103 17.20 38.80 -19.72
CA HIS A 103 17.13 39.45 -21.03
C HIS A 103 18.49 40.09 -21.36
N ARG A 104 19.28 39.37 -22.16
CA ARG A 104 20.63 39.72 -22.52
C ARG A 104 20.73 40.02 -24.03
N PRO A 105 21.21 41.21 -24.44
CA PRO A 105 21.57 41.45 -25.83
C PRO A 105 22.71 40.53 -26.30
N ALA A 106 22.61 39.96 -27.49
CA ALA A 106 23.55 38.94 -27.97
C ALA A 106 25.01 39.41 -28.04
N ALA A 107 25.24 40.70 -28.38
CA ALA A 107 26.57 41.31 -28.48
C ALA A 107 26.95 42.11 -27.22
N GLY A 108 26.20 41.99 -26.12
CA GLY A 108 26.29 42.95 -25.03
C GLY A 108 25.57 44.28 -25.35
N GLY A 109 25.62 45.23 -24.41
CA GLY A 109 24.94 46.51 -24.56
C GLY A 109 24.13 46.91 -23.35
N VAL A 110 23.16 47.78 -23.50
CA VAL A 110 22.30 48.25 -22.42
C VAL A 110 20.84 47.94 -22.73
N VAL A 111 20.17 47.33 -21.78
CA VAL A 111 18.71 47.14 -21.82
C VAL A 111 18.08 48.18 -20.90
N VAL A 112 17.21 49.02 -21.43
CA VAL A 112 16.46 50.01 -20.65
C VAL A 112 15.01 49.61 -20.58
N HIS A 113 14.52 49.36 -19.38
CA HIS A 113 13.11 49.14 -19.15
C HIS A 113 12.44 50.44 -18.67
N ARG A 114 11.35 50.79 -19.34
CA ARG A 114 10.50 51.91 -18.95
C ARG A 114 9.25 51.41 -18.23
N GLY A 115 9.27 51.54 -16.92
CA GLY A 115 8.10 51.33 -16.08
C GLY A 115 7.19 52.57 -16.04
N GLU A 116 6.21 52.59 -15.17
CA GLU A 116 5.27 53.66 -14.98
C GLU A 116 5.93 54.92 -14.37
N GLU A 117 6.77 54.74 -13.37
CA GLU A 117 7.41 55.85 -12.63
C GLU A 117 8.93 55.88 -12.78
N ARG A 118 9.55 54.78 -13.28
CA ARG A 118 11.00 54.59 -13.25
C ARG A 118 11.55 54.06 -14.55
N LEU A 119 12.81 54.40 -14.77
CA LEU A 119 13.65 53.80 -15.78
C LEU A 119 14.68 52.90 -15.10
N THR A 120 14.82 51.67 -15.59
CA THR A 120 15.82 50.71 -15.10
C THR A 120 16.71 50.29 -16.27
N ALA A 121 18.02 50.55 -16.17
CA ALA A 121 18.99 50.20 -17.20
C ALA A 121 19.94 49.12 -16.69
N LEU A 122 20.13 48.07 -17.47
CA LEU A 122 21.05 46.96 -17.21
C LEU A 122 22.15 46.98 -18.29
N ALA A 123 23.40 47.11 -17.87
CA ALA A 123 24.56 47.04 -18.76
C ALA A 123 25.09 45.60 -18.81
N TRP A 124 25.27 45.07 -20.02
CA TRP A 124 25.72 43.71 -20.28
C TRP A 124 27.04 43.70 -21.04
N MET A 125 28.03 43.00 -20.50
CA MET A 125 29.23 42.66 -21.25
C MET A 125 28.95 41.50 -22.21
N ALA A 126 29.66 41.40 -23.31
CA ALA A 126 29.60 40.24 -24.18
C ALA A 126 29.97 38.99 -23.39
N ASP A 127 29.24 37.88 -23.59
CA ASP A 127 29.47 36.56 -22.98
C ASP A 127 29.21 36.45 -21.46
N GLU A 128 28.76 37.50 -20.80
CA GLU A 128 28.44 37.48 -19.38
C GLU A 128 26.99 37.03 -19.12
N THR A 129 26.78 36.29 -18.06
CA THR A 129 25.45 35.69 -17.68
C THR A 129 24.66 36.55 -16.69
N LEU A 130 25.31 37.57 -16.12
CA LEU A 130 24.72 38.60 -15.27
C LEU A 130 25.09 39.99 -15.71
N PRO A 131 24.22 41.00 -15.49
CA PRO A 131 24.55 42.38 -15.86
C PRO A 131 25.78 42.88 -15.10
N ALA A 132 26.62 43.64 -15.80
CA ALA A 132 27.81 44.25 -15.23
C ALA A 132 27.46 45.38 -14.26
N ALA A 133 26.41 46.14 -14.58
CA ALA A 133 25.89 47.20 -13.72
C ALA A 133 24.39 47.41 -13.94
N ILE A 134 23.75 47.96 -12.94
CA ILE A 134 22.35 48.39 -12.98
C ILE A 134 22.27 49.84 -12.53
N ALA A 135 21.54 50.64 -13.29
CA ALA A 135 21.19 52.00 -12.94
C ALA A 135 19.65 52.15 -12.92
N VAL A 136 19.12 52.86 -11.94
CA VAL A 136 17.69 53.12 -11.80
C VAL A 136 17.48 54.60 -11.51
N GLY A 137 16.62 55.24 -12.27
CA GLY A 137 16.25 56.64 -12.07
C GLY A 137 14.74 56.84 -12.16
N GLU A 138 14.27 57.95 -11.63
CA GLU A 138 12.87 58.34 -11.76
C GLU A 138 12.60 58.90 -13.15
N LEU A 139 11.48 58.53 -13.75
CA LEU A 139 11.11 58.95 -15.10
C LEU A 139 10.98 60.48 -15.23
N ALA A 140 10.70 61.17 -14.12
CA ALA A 140 10.60 62.62 -14.06
C ALA A 140 11.96 63.32 -14.11
N ASP A 141 13.05 62.67 -13.67
CA ASP A 141 14.36 63.29 -13.45
C ASP A 141 15.39 62.93 -14.52
N VAL A 142 15.25 61.77 -15.16
CA VAL A 142 16.23 61.23 -16.11
C VAL A 142 15.59 60.74 -17.39
N THR A 143 16.34 60.85 -18.48
CA THR A 143 15.95 60.30 -19.79
C THR A 143 16.49 58.87 -19.97
N ALA A 144 15.92 58.14 -20.90
CA ALA A 144 16.37 56.78 -21.22
C ALA A 144 17.85 56.75 -21.71
N ALA A 145 18.28 57.81 -22.38
CA ALA A 145 19.66 57.91 -22.84
C ALA A 145 20.66 58.19 -21.69
N GLU A 146 20.27 59.01 -20.73
CA GLU A 146 21.12 59.36 -19.58
C GLU A 146 21.27 58.12 -18.66
N ILE A 147 20.18 57.41 -18.36
CA ILE A 147 20.25 56.22 -17.50
C ILE A 147 21.01 55.08 -18.20
N ALA A 148 20.89 54.94 -19.53
CA ALA A 148 21.67 54.01 -20.32
C ALA A 148 23.16 54.30 -20.26
N ALA A 149 23.53 55.59 -20.43
CA ALA A 149 24.92 56.05 -20.34
C ALA A 149 25.50 55.81 -18.94
N GLU A 150 24.73 56.07 -17.89
CA GLU A 150 25.11 55.78 -16.50
C GLU A 150 25.36 54.29 -16.26
N ALA A 151 24.45 53.42 -16.72
CA ALA A 151 24.62 51.97 -16.60
C ALA A 151 25.86 51.51 -17.41
N ALA A 152 26.05 51.98 -18.62
CA ALA A 152 27.19 51.63 -19.45
C ALA A 152 28.53 52.07 -18.81
N GLN A 153 28.58 53.29 -18.29
CA GLN A 153 29.76 53.78 -17.59
C GLN A 153 30.09 52.96 -16.34
N ARG A 154 29.09 52.65 -15.51
CA ARG A 154 29.26 51.81 -14.33
C ARG A 154 29.65 50.36 -14.68
N GLY A 155 29.14 49.85 -15.79
CA GLY A 155 29.44 48.53 -16.32
C GLY A 155 30.76 48.43 -17.08
N GLY A 156 31.43 49.55 -17.38
CA GLY A 156 32.68 49.58 -18.12
C GLY A 156 32.49 49.22 -19.61
N LEU A 157 31.33 49.52 -20.20
CA LEU A 157 31.10 49.30 -21.62
C LEU A 157 31.86 50.29 -22.46
N ALA A 158 32.41 49.84 -23.58
CA ALA A 158 33.04 50.73 -24.56
C ALA A 158 32.00 51.61 -25.26
N GLU A 159 32.43 52.75 -25.80
CA GLU A 159 31.57 53.64 -26.58
C GLU A 159 30.98 52.89 -27.81
N GLY A 160 29.72 53.22 -28.14
CA GLY A 160 29.04 52.63 -29.29
C GLY A 160 28.23 51.37 -28.95
N TYR A 161 27.96 51.14 -27.67
CA TYR A 161 27.10 50.03 -27.23
C TYR A 161 25.67 50.19 -27.79
N ALA A 162 25.03 49.06 -28.04
CA ALA A 162 23.63 49.01 -28.43
C ALA A 162 22.70 49.27 -27.22
N VAL A 163 21.60 50.00 -27.44
CA VAL A 163 20.57 50.24 -26.44
C VAL A 163 19.27 49.64 -26.93
N GLU A 164 18.74 48.73 -26.14
CA GLU A 164 17.43 48.11 -26.34
C GLU A 164 16.44 48.67 -25.31
N THR A 165 15.26 49.10 -25.75
CA THR A 165 14.26 49.67 -24.86
C THR A 165 13.06 48.72 -24.75
N LEU A 166 12.73 48.33 -23.53
CA LEU A 166 11.55 47.55 -23.17
C LEU A 166 10.54 48.46 -22.47
N THR A 167 9.28 48.19 -22.68
CA THR A 167 8.15 48.89 -22.03
C THR A 167 7.15 47.86 -21.50
N GLY A 168 6.38 48.26 -20.50
CA GLY A 168 5.31 47.41 -19.97
C GLY A 168 5.44 47.11 -18.49
N ALA A 169 4.47 46.41 -17.97
CA ALA A 169 4.42 46.06 -16.55
C ALA A 169 5.27 44.82 -16.22
N LEU A 170 5.97 44.88 -15.12
CA LEU A 170 6.66 43.74 -14.55
C LEU A 170 5.65 42.87 -13.78
N ARG A 171 5.74 41.59 -13.97
CA ARG A 171 4.83 40.60 -13.33
C ARG A 171 5.62 39.45 -12.73
N SER A 172 5.00 38.75 -11.78
CA SER A 172 5.56 37.55 -11.22
C SER A 172 4.52 36.42 -11.23
N GLU A 173 4.94 35.22 -11.61
CA GLU A 173 4.13 34.01 -11.63
C GLU A 173 4.84 32.92 -10.86
N ARG A 174 4.10 32.16 -10.04
CA ARG A 174 4.62 30.97 -9.38
C ARG A 174 4.33 29.74 -10.24
N ARG A 175 5.37 29.04 -10.64
CA ARG A 175 5.29 27.69 -11.21
C ARG A 175 5.62 26.65 -10.12
N GLU A 176 5.32 25.39 -10.36
CA GLU A 176 5.45 24.32 -9.35
C GLU A 176 6.78 24.33 -8.57
N HIS A 177 7.89 24.66 -9.23
CA HIS A 177 9.23 24.60 -8.63
C HIS A 177 10.06 25.87 -8.81
N ALA A 178 9.48 26.94 -9.37
CA ALA A 178 10.18 28.16 -9.69
C ALA A 178 9.29 29.39 -9.56
N LEU A 179 9.91 30.52 -9.33
CA LEU A 179 9.30 31.82 -9.49
C LEU A 179 9.75 32.39 -10.84
N VAL A 180 8.81 32.74 -11.68
CA VAL A 180 9.07 33.35 -12.98
C VAL A 180 8.76 34.84 -12.91
N LEU A 181 9.77 35.66 -13.17
CA LEU A 181 9.63 37.08 -13.28
C LEU A 181 9.53 37.45 -14.76
N LEU A 182 8.54 38.25 -15.11
CA LEU A 182 8.15 38.56 -16.47
C LEU A 182 8.23 40.08 -16.70
N ALA A 183 8.85 40.45 -17.80
CA ALA A 183 8.76 41.80 -18.36
C ALA A 183 8.24 41.66 -19.81
N GLU A 184 7.35 42.52 -20.22
CA GLU A 184 6.79 42.47 -21.57
C GLU A 184 7.92 42.72 -22.63
N GLY A 185 8.00 41.78 -23.58
CA GLY A 185 9.08 41.81 -24.59
C GLY A 185 10.41 41.23 -24.13
N ALA A 186 10.59 40.92 -22.87
CA ALA A 186 11.83 40.35 -22.32
C ALA A 186 11.80 38.82 -22.20
N THR A 187 13.00 38.24 -22.14
CA THR A 187 13.15 36.81 -21.77
C THR A 187 12.75 36.61 -20.32
N PRO A 188 11.84 35.65 -20.02
CA PRO A 188 11.43 35.38 -18.65
C PRO A 188 12.62 35.02 -17.76
N HIS A 189 12.66 35.59 -16.55
CA HIS A 189 13.68 35.24 -15.56
C HIS A 189 13.13 34.20 -14.57
N GLU A 190 13.72 33.01 -14.58
CA GLU A 190 13.30 31.91 -13.74
C GLU A 190 14.24 31.74 -12.55
N LEU A 191 13.68 31.93 -11.34
CA LEU A 191 14.35 31.66 -10.08
C LEU A 191 13.98 30.29 -9.61
N SER A 192 14.92 29.34 -9.70
CA SER A 192 14.71 27.97 -9.17
C SER A 192 14.59 27.98 -7.65
N LYS A 193 14.02 26.92 -7.09
CA LYS A 193 13.81 26.78 -5.64
C LYS A 193 15.08 27.03 -4.81
N LYS A 194 16.26 26.70 -5.33
CA LYS A 194 17.54 26.91 -4.64
C LYS A 194 17.90 28.41 -4.54
N HIS A 195 17.48 29.18 -5.51
CA HIS A 195 17.81 30.62 -5.61
C HIS A 195 16.73 31.52 -4.98
N LEU A 196 15.51 30.96 -4.71
CA LEU A 196 14.40 31.73 -4.15
C LEU A 196 14.73 32.40 -2.82
N ASP A 197 15.37 31.63 -1.93
CA ASP A 197 15.62 32.09 -0.57
C ASP A 197 16.81 33.05 -0.49
N VAL A 198 17.77 32.91 -1.40
CA VAL A 198 18.93 33.82 -1.45
C VAL A 198 18.63 35.09 -2.23
N ALA A 199 17.62 35.04 -3.10
CA ALA A 199 17.14 36.22 -3.84
C ALA A 199 16.18 37.09 -3.00
N ASP A 200 15.52 36.50 -1.98
CA ASP A 200 14.62 37.22 -1.08
C ASP A 200 15.41 38.08 -0.11
N ILE A 201 15.11 39.38 -0.05
CA ILE A 201 15.85 40.36 0.76
C ILE A 201 15.49 40.34 2.25
N ARG A 202 14.50 39.56 2.66
CA ARG A 202 14.06 39.51 4.05
C ARG A 202 15.10 38.83 4.94
N ASP A 203 14.96 39.04 6.25
CA ASP A 203 15.89 38.56 7.24
C ASP A 203 16.01 37.01 7.20
N THR A 204 17.22 36.54 7.42
CA THR A 204 17.51 35.09 7.50
C THR A 204 16.63 34.40 8.49
N ASP A 205 16.37 35.00 9.66
CA ASP A 205 15.51 34.42 10.70
C ASP A 205 14.07 34.21 10.20
N PHE A 206 13.57 35.21 9.45
CA PHE A 206 12.24 35.11 8.82
C PHE A 206 12.20 33.97 7.77
N LEU A 207 13.21 33.91 6.91
CA LEU A 207 13.31 32.89 5.87
C LEU A 207 13.44 31.49 6.48
N GLU A 208 14.20 31.34 7.56
CA GLU A 208 14.31 30.07 8.29
C GLU A 208 13.00 29.68 8.96
N ALA A 209 12.33 30.61 9.60
CA ALA A 209 11.01 30.36 10.20
C ALA A 209 9.99 29.95 9.13
N ARG A 210 9.99 30.60 7.96
CA ARG A 210 9.15 30.23 6.82
C ARG A 210 9.47 28.81 6.31
N ARG A 211 10.74 28.48 6.13
CA ARG A 211 11.16 27.11 5.73
C ARG A 211 10.72 26.05 6.74
N LYS A 212 10.83 26.35 8.03
CA LYS A 212 10.38 25.46 9.10
C LYS A 212 8.87 25.28 9.05
N LYS A 213 8.10 26.35 8.85
CA LYS A 213 6.63 26.32 8.69
C LYS A 213 6.23 25.48 7.47
N GLU A 214 6.89 25.67 6.32
CA GLU A 214 6.64 24.89 5.10
C GLU A 214 6.94 23.40 5.28
N ARG A 215 8.06 23.06 5.93
CA ARG A 215 8.40 21.66 6.24
C ARG A 215 7.38 21.03 7.17
N THR A 216 6.96 21.76 8.21
CA THR A 216 5.95 21.26 9.15
C THR A 216 4.60 21.05 8.45
N ASN A 217 4.19 21.97 7.59
CA ASN A 217 2.96 21.84 6.81
C ASN A 217 3.02 20.65 5.86
N LEU A 218 4.17 20.41 5.22
CA LEU A 218 4.37 19.23 4.37
C LEU A 218 4.27 17.90 5.16
N ILE A 219 4.84 17.86 6.36
CA ILE A 219 4.76 16.69 7.24
C ILE A 219 3.31 16.47 7.67
N LEU A 220 2.63 17.53 8.12
CA LEU A 220 1.21 17.45 8.52
C LEU A 220 0.33 17.00 7.35
N TRP A 221 0.58 17.53 6.14
CA TRP A 221 -0.15 17.12 4.94
C TRP A 221 0.05 15.63 4.61
N ARG A 222 1.29 15.14 4.71
CA ARG A 222 1.58 13.71 4.52
C ARG A 222 0.93 12.84 5.59
N LEU A 223 0.92 13.30 6.84
CA LEU A 223 0.24 12.60 7.94
C LEU A 223 -1.27 12.53 7.73
N THR A 224 -1.89 13.65 7.31
CA THR A 224 -3.33 13.67 6.98
C THR A 224 -3.66 12.76 5.82
N GLN A 225 -2.86 12.77 4.75
CA GLN A 225 -3.04 11.83 3.64
C GLN A 225 -2.91 10.37 4.10
N GLY A 226 -1.92 10.06 4.94
CA GLY A 226 -1.74 8.73 5.54
C GLY A 226 -2.94 8.32 6.39
N ALA A 227 -3.44 9.23 7.23
CA ALA A 227 -4.61 8.98 8.08
C ALA A 227 -5.88 8.72 7.24
N VAL A 228 -6.11 9.52 6.19
CA VAL A 228 -7.23 9.30 5.26
C VAL A 228 -7.11 7.95 4.54
N ALA A 229 -5.91 7.61 4.05
CA ALA A 229 -5.68 6.33 3.40
C ALA A 229 -5.95 5.15 4.35
N THR A 230 -5.48 5.24 5.61
CA THR A 230 -5.73 4.22 6.63
C THR A 230 -7.22 4.08 6.94
N LEU A 231 -7.95 5.20 7.04
CA LEU A 231 -9.39 5.19 7.26
C LEU A 231 -10.13 4.51 6.11
N VAL A 232 -9.75 4.80 4.87
CA VAL A 232 -10.34 4.15 3.68
C VAL A 232 -10.08 2.64 3.69
N VAL A 233 -8.85 2.22 4.01
CA VAL A 233 -8.51 0.79 4.12
C VAL A 233 -9.32 0.12 5.24
N ALA A 234 -9.45 0.75 6.41
CA ALA A 234 -10.25 0.23 7.51
C ALA A 234 -11.72 0.05 7.10
N LEU A 235 -12.29 1.04 6.42
CA LEU A 235 -13.67 1.00 5.94
C LEU A 235 -13.90 -0.10 4.89
N LEU A 236 -12.92 -0.32 4.01
CA LEU A 236 -12.96 -1.43 3.06
C LEU A 236 -12.89 -2.80 3.75
N LEU A 237 -12.04 -2.94 4.78
CA LEU A 237 -11.96 -4.16 5.57
C LEU A 237 -13.26 -4.44 6.34
N ASP A 238 -13.88 -3.42 6.91
CA ASP A 238 -15.19 -3.54 7.55
C ASP A 238 -16.28 -3.95 6.56
N LEU A 239 -16.26 -3.38 5.35
CA LEU A 239 -17.20 -3.77 4.30
C LEU A 239 -17.04 -5.23 3.88
N VAL A 240 -15.80 -5.69 3.72
CA VAL A 240 -15.48 -7.09 3.44
C VAL A 240 -15.93 -7.99 4.61
N GLY A 241 -15.62 -7.59 5.84
CA GLY A 241 -16.04 -8.31 7.04
C GLY A 241 -17.57 -8.42 7.17
N PHE A 242 -18.28 -7.34 6.83
CA PHE A 242 -19.75 -7.34 6.77
C PHE A 242 -20.28 -8.30 5.69
N GLY A 243 -19.67 -8.28 4.49
CA GLY A 243 -20.04 -9.21 3.41
C GLY A 243 -19.80 -10.69 3.79
N VAL A 244 -18.70 -10.97 4.51
CA VAL A 244 -18.42 -12.33 5.01
C VAL A 244 -19.46 -12.73 6.05
N ARG A 245 -19.84 -11.86 7.00
CA ARG A 245 -20.89 -12.16 8.00
C ARG A 245 -22.22 -12.49 7.35
N LEU A 246 -22.66 -11.67 6.39
CA LEU A 246 -23.92 -11.96 5.66
C LEU A 246 -23.88 -13.33 4.97
N ARG A 247 -22.72 -13.73 4.46
CA ARG A 247 -22.56 -15.03 3.79
C ARG A 247 -22.48 -16.19 4.77
N THR A 248 -21.88 -16.00 5.95
CA THR A 248 -21.88 -17.00 7.02
C THR A 248 -23.29 -17.23 7.58
N ASP A 249 -24.05 -16.17 7.80
CA ASP A 249 -25.44 -16.28 8.28
C ASP A 249 -26.32 -17.07 7.28
N ASP A 250 -26.17 -16.80 5.98
CA ASP A 250 -26.87 -17.56 4.93
C ASP A 250 -26.46 -19.04 4.88
N LEU A 251 -25.17 -19.32 5.07
CA LEU A 251 -24.67 -20.70 5.13
C LEU A 251 -25.12 -21.42 6.41
N GLU A 252 -25.16 -20.76 7.56
CA GLU A 252 -25.68 -21.32 8.80
C GLU A 252 -27.17 -21.64 8.69
N ALA A 253 -27.96 -20.76 8.09
CA ALA A 253 -29.38 -21.00 7.83
C ALA A 253 -29.58 -22.23 6.91
N LYS A 254 -28.81 -22.38 5.85
CA LYS A 254 -28.83 -23.53 4.96
C LYS A 254 -28.36 -24.81 5.66
N ASN A 255 -27.35 -24.72 6.51
CA ASN A 255 -26.88 -25.87 7.30
C ASN A 255 -27.95 -26.32 8.32
N ALA A 256 -28.64 -25.38 8.96
CA ALA A 256 -29.73 -25.69 9.87
C ALA A 256 -30.92 -26.42 9.15
N GLU A 257 -31.26 -25.95 7.95
CA GLU A 257 -32.27 -26.61 7.09
C GLU A 257 -31.83 -28.04 6.69
N ASN A 258 -30.56 -28.21 6.35
CA ASN A 258 -30.01 -29.48 5.95
C ASN A 258 -29.80 -30.43 7.14
N ALA A 259 -29.61 -29.93 8.37
CA ALA A 259 -29.46 -30.75 9.58
C ALA A 259 -30.65 -31.67 9.80
N ALA A 260 -31.88 -31.23 9.52
CA ALA A 260 -33.07 -32.08 9.59
C ALA A 260 -33.01 -33.22 8.57
N LYS A 261 -32.56 -32.94 7.34
CA LYS A 261 -32.41 -33.97 6.30
C LYS A 261 -31.32 -34.99 6.62
N VAL A 262 -30.23 -34.51 7.26
CA VAL A 262 -29.14 -35.42 7.73
C VAL A 262 -29.64 -36.34 8.84
N ALA A 263 -30.43 -35.83 9.78
CA ALA A 263 -31.01 -36.65 10.85
C ALA A 263 -31.92 -37.79 10.29
N ASP A 264 -32.70 -37.48 9.26
CA ASP A 264 -33.54 -38.49 8.58
C ASP A 264 -32.69 -39.54 7.85
N ILE A 265 -31.58 -39.12 7.23
CA ILE A 265 -30.65 -40.05 6.55
C ILE A 265 -29.96 -40.96 7.59
N ASP A 266 -29.50 -40.39 8.71
CA ASP A 266 -28.86 -41.15 9.78
C ASP A 266 -29.82 -42.15 10.40
N ALA A 267 -31.08 -41.75 10.60
CA ALA A 267 -32.13 -42.67 11.07
C ALA A 267 -32.37 -43.84 10.08
N ALA A 268 -32.44 -43.56 8.79
CA ALA A 268 -32.58 -44.55 7.74
C ALA A 268 -31.36 -45.49 7.65
N GLN A 269 -30.15 -44.97 7.82
CA GLN A 269 -28.92 -45.76 7.86
C GLN A 269 -28.88 -46.67 9.11
N ALA A 270 -29.29 -46.15 10.29
CA ALA A 270 -29.36 -46.94 11.52
C ALA A 270 -30.32 -48.12 11.37
N ILE A 271 -31.48 -47.89 10.71
CA ILE A 271 -32.43 -48.95 10.43
C ILE A 271 -31.83 -50.00 9.48
N THR A 272 -31.18 -49.55 8.41
CA THR A 272 -30.53 -50.44 7.42
C THR A 272 -29.42 -51.27 8.07
N THR A 273 -28.61 -50.66 8.92
CA THR A 273 -27.55 -51.36 9.68
C THR A 273 -28.15 -52.41 10.60
N ARG A 274 -29.26 -52.07 11.30
CA ARG A 274 -29.96 -53.00 12.21
C ARG A 274 -30.61 -54.17 11.46
N ILE A 275 -31.18 -53.93 10.27
CA ILE A 275 -31.70 -54.97 9.39
C ILE A 275 -30.55 -55.87 8.90
N ASN A 276 -29.42 -55.34 8.52
CA ASN A 276 -28.26 -56.13 8.13
C ASN A 276 -27.70 -56.95 9.30
N GLU A 277 -27.64 -56.39 10.52
CA GLU A 277 -27.23 -57.13 11.71
C GLU A 277 -28.17 -58.30 12.03
N LEU A 278 -29.48 -58.08 11.86
CA LEU A 278 -30.48 -59.17 12.04
C LEU A 278 -30.37 -60.22 10.94
N GLY A 279 -30.07 -59.82 9.70
CA GLY A 279 -29.84 -60.72 8.58
C GLY A 279 -28.59 -61.60 8.73
N VAL A 280 -27.55 -61.05 9.37
CA VAL A 280 -26.30 -61.79 9.65
C VAL A 280 -26.46 -62.70 10.90
N LYS A 281 -27.32 -62.34 11.84
CA LYS A 281 -27.64 -63.13 13.03
C LYS A 281 -28.75 -64.15 12.76
N ARG A 282 -28.76 -64.78 11.60
CA ARG A 282 -29.61 -65.99 11.37
C ARG A 282 -29.39 -67.01 12.49
N PRO A 283 -30.41 -67.75 12.88
CA PRO A 283 -30.22 -68.83 13.85
C PRO A 283 -29.45 -69.99 13.22
N LEU A 284 -28.15 -69.79 12.97
CA LEU A 284 -27.24 -70.85 12.54
C LEU A 284 -27.30 -72.12 13.31
N PRO A 285 -27.64 -72.15 14.64
CA PRO A 285 -27.80 -73.38 15.40
C PRO A 285 -28.83 -74.34 14.86
N LEU A 286 -29.94 -73.89 14.29
CA LEU A 286 -30.99 -74.78 13.73
C LEU A 286 -30.52 -75.42 12.42
N GLU A 287 -29.77 -74.69 11.58
CA GLU A 287 -29.18 -75.22 10.33
C GLU A 287 -28.10 -76.28 10.68
N MET A 288 -27.27 -75.98 11.70
CA MET A 288 -26.28 -76.94 12.22
C MET A 288 -26.92 -78.20 12.72
N LEU A 289 -27.99 -78.10 13.53
CA LEU A 289 -28.70 -79.23 14.07
C LEU A 289 -29.38 -80.04 12.95
N ALA A 290 -29.96 -79.38 11.96
CA ALA A 290 -30.59 -80.08 10.82
C ALA A 290 -29.56 -80.90 10.05
N LEU A 291 -28.34 -80.35 9.82
CA LEU A 291 -27.27 -81.07 9.12
C LEU A 291 -26.80 -82.30 9.95
N ILE A 292 -26.64 -82.19 11.26
CA ILE A 292 -26.24 -83.28 12.12
C ILE A 292 -27.31 -84.33 12.14
N ASN A 293 -28.60 -83.95 12.20
CA ASN A 293 -29.72 -84.88 12.24
C ASN A 293 -29.89 -85.66 10.93
N GLU A 294 -29.52 -85.04 9.78
CA GLU A 294 -29.58 -85.72 8.47
C GLU A 294 -28.70 -86.97 8.41
N HIS A 295 -27.54 -86.90 9.12
CA HIS A 295 -26.57 -88.00 9.15
C HIS A 295 -26.72 -88.92 10.42
N ARG A 296 -27.76 -88.72 11.16
CA ARG A 296 -28.01 -89.51 12.41
C ARG A 296 -28.39 -90.91 12.11
N PRO A 297 -27.69 -91.95 12.62
CA PRO A 297 -28.11 -93.36 12.58
C PRO A 297 -29.41 -93.55 13.32
N ALA A 298 -30.24 -94.44 12.83
CA ALA A 298 -31.58 -94.76 13.43
C ALA A 298 -31.49 -95.26 14.87
N THR A 299 -30.37 -95.78 15.27
CA THR A 299 -30.08 -96.35 16.63
C THR A 299 -29.73 -95.25 17.66
N LEU A 300 -29.48 -94.00 17.20
CA LEU A 300 -29.11 -92.87 18.03
C LEU A 300 -30.32 -91.96 18.30
N GLU A 301 -30.54 -91.62 19.56
CA GLU A 301 -31.56 -90.66 19.98
C GLU A 301 -30.89 -89.46 20.63
N PHE A 302 -31.21 -88.23 20.14
CA PHE A 302 -30.75 -87.01 20.78
C PHE A 302 -31.65 -86.66 21.96
N GLN A 303 -31.05 -86.46 23.13
CA GLN A 303 -31.77 -86.10 24.38
C GLN A 303 -31.64 -84.63 24.72
N SER A 304 -30.52 -84.04 24.41
CA SER A 304 -30.27 -82.61 24.65
C SER A 304 -29.39 -82.05 23.58
N VAL A 305 -29.63 -80.80 23.21
CA VAL A 305 -28.80 -80.01 22.26
C VAL A 305 -28.49 -78.70 22.93
N THR A 306 -27.20 -78.38 23.05
CA THR A 306 -26.72 -77.12 23.62
C THR A 306 -25.78 -76.42 22.61
N CYS A 307 -26.16 -75.24 22.26
CA CYS A 307 -25.29 -74.42 21.42
C CYS A 307 -24.36 -73.61 22.32
N LYS A 308 -23.07 -73.91 22.29
CA LYS A 308 -22.05 -73.20 23.09
C LYS A 308 -21.53 -71.96 22.41
N SER A 309 -21.52 -71.92 21.07
CA SER A 309 -21.11 -70.77 20.26
C SER A 309 -21.77 -70.87 18.89
N ASN A 310 -21.55 -69.85 18.06
CA ASN A 310 -22.07 -69.80 16.69
C ASN A 310 -21.52 -70.91 15.79
N VAL A 311 -20.51 -71.66 16.22
CA VAL A 311 -19.87 -72.76 15.46
C VAL A 311 -19.80 -74.09 16.24
N LEU A 312 -20.18 -74.12 17.51
CA LEU A 312 -20.05 -75.31 18.35
C LEU A 312 -21.40 -75.71 18.91
N ILE A 313 -21.82 -76.97 18.58
CA ILE A 313 -23.00 -77.61 19.15
C ILE A 313 -22.54 -78.85 19.94
N GLU A 314 -23.02 -78.93 21.13
CA GLU A 314 -22.94 -80.17 21.98
C GLU A 314 -24.28 -80.87 21.98
N ILE A 315 -24.28 -82.17 21.67
CA ILE A 315 -25.43 -82.99 21.58
C ILE A 315 -25.25 -84.13 22.57
N GLY A 316 -26.13 -84.20 23.55
CA GLY A 316 -26.24 -85.33 24.42
C GLY A 316 -27.21 -86.35 23.82
N GLY A 317 -26.80 -87.60 23.73
CA GLY A 317 -27.64 -88.68 23.14
C GLY A 317 -27.52 -90.02 23.82
N ARG A 318 -28.38 -90.94 23.39
CA ARG A 318 -28.43 -92.31 23.82
C ARG A 318 -28.44 -93.20 22.60
N THR A 319 -27.83 -94.39 22.69
CA THR A 319 -27.83 -95.43 21.66
C THR A 319 -27.96 -96.81 22.28
N SER A 320 -28.49 -97.69 21.51
CA SER A 320 -28.57 -99.14 21.90
C SER A 320 -27.25 -99.84 21.56
N ASN A 321 -26.42 -99.31 20.70
CA ASN A 321 -25.15 -99.92 20.30
C ASN A 321 -24.00 -98.86 20.40
N ALA A 322 -23.05 -99.05 21.30
CA ALA A 322 -21.95 -98.14 21.52
C ALA A 322 -21.00 -97.99 20.30
N ALA A 323 -20.93 -98.98 19.43
CA ALA A 323 -20.11 -98.92 18.23
C ALA A 323 -20.60 -97.86 17.22
N ASP A 324 -21.91 -97.57 17.22
CA ASP A 324 -22.53 -96.62 16.31
C ASP A 324 -22.11 -95.16 16.61
N ILE A 325 -21.69 -94.85 17.85
CA ILE A 325 -21.19 -93.54 18.24
C ILE A 325 -19.93 -93.19 17.45
N GLY A 326 -18.95 -94.13 17.34
CA GLY A 326 -17.73 -93.94 16.65
C GLY A 326 -17.91 -93.92 15.11
N VAL A 327 -18.94 -94.55 14.60
CA VAL A 327 -19.30 -94.46 13.16
C VAL A 327 -19.87 -93.07 12.89
N PHE A 328 -20.83 -92.63 13.70
CA PHE A 328 -21.44 -91.33 13.56
C PHE A 328 -20.42 -90.17 13.70
N GLU A 329 -19.50 -90.26 14.65
CA GLU A 329 -18.41 -89.28 14.83
C GLU A 329 -17.57 -89.17 13.56
N ARG A 330 -17.18 -90.28 12.96
CA ARG A 330 -16.38 -90.32 11.70
C ARG A 330 -17.14 -89.74 10.49
N GLU A 331 -18.44 -90.12 10.40
CA GLU A 331 -19.29 -89.59 9.33
C GLU A 331 -19.41 -88.05 9.37
N LEU A 332 -19.66 -87.49 10.59
CA LEU A 332 -19.75 -86.12 10.80
C LEU A 332 -18.37 -85.40 10.55
N ALA A 333 -17.30 -86.04 11.01
CA ALA A 333 -15.95 -85.47 10.77
C ALA A 333 -15.53 -85.50 9.27
N ALA A 334 -16.13 -86.35 8.46
CA ALA A 334 -15.91 -86.39 7.03
C ALA A 334 -16.66 -85.32 6.24
N LEU A 335 -17.60 -84.62 6.85
CA LEU A 335 -18.37 -83.55 6.21
C LEU A 335 -17.52 -82.34 5.96
N PRO A 336 -17.56 -81.76 4.74
CA PRO A 336 -16.74 -80.60 4.37
C PRO A 336 -17.05 -79.34 5.23
N THR A 337 -18.22 -79.30 5.81
CA THR A 337 -18.75 -78.22 6.69
C THR A 337 -18.33 -78.34 8.14
N VAL A 338 -17.89 -79.49 8.57
CA VAL A 338 -17.49 -79.80 9.95
C VAL A 338 -15.95 -79.62 10.06
N ALA A 339 -15.51 -78.96 11.11
CA ALA A 339 -14.09 -78.82 11.43
C ALA A 339 -13.61 -79.94 12.35
N SER A 340 -14.45 -80.35 13.28
CA SER A 340 -14.18 -81.50 14.17
C SER A 340 -15.48 -82.00 14.76
N ALA A 341 -15.58 -83.32 14.96
CA ALA A 341 -16.62 -84.00 15.75
C ALA A 341 -15.89 -84.87 16.75
N VAL A 342 -16.21 -84.72 18.00
CA VAL A 342 -15.58 -85.50 19.11
C VAL A 342 -16.63 -85.93 20.10
N SER A 343 -16.69 -87.25 20.32
CA SER A 343 -17.54 -87.84 21.36
C SER A 343 -16.83 -87.84 22.73
N ARG A 344 -17.55 -87.51 23.76
CA ARG A 344 -17.05 -87.40 25.13
C ARG A 344 -18.09 -88.10 26.07
N ASP A 345 -17.69 -88.48 27.28
CA ASP A 345 -18.54 -88.99 28.32
C ASP A 345 -19.39 -90.20 27.92
N ILE A 346 -18.77 -91.12 27.15
CA ILE A 346 -19.45 -92.34 26.77
C ILE A 346 -19.60 -93.26 28.02
N ARG A 347 -20.84 -93.51 28.40
CA ARG A 347 -21.19 -94.38 29.55
C ARG A 347 -22.09 -95.53 29.07
N THR A 348 -21.64 -96.76 29.21
CA THR A 348 -22.38 -97.96 28.80
C THR A 348 -23.03 -98.57 30.00
N ARG A 349 -24.35 -98.85 29.94
CA ARG A 349 -25.12 -99.58 30.91
C ARG A 349 -25.85 -100.72 30.17
N GLU A 350 -25.75 -101.92 30.64
CA GLU A 350 -26.28 -103.18 30.17
C GLU A 350 -26.94 -103.28 28.80
N THR A 351 -27.84 -102.32 28.41
CA THR A 351 -28.55 -102.29 27.10
C THR A 351 -28.51 -100.98 26.39
N SER A 352 -27.77 -99.96 26.89
CA SER A 352 -27.71 -98.67 26.27
C SER A 352 -26.43 -97.93 26.63
N ALA A 353 -25.93 -97.12 25.71
CA ALA A 353 -24.84 -96.19 25.92
C ALA A 353 -25.31 -94.71 25.79
N THR A 354 -24.89 -93.86 26.73
CA THR A 354 -25.10 -92.41 26.63
C THR A 354 -23.79 -91.74 26.24
N PHE A 355 -23.88 -90.70 25.49
CA PHE A 355 -22.72 -90.00 24.98
C PHE A 355 -23.02 -88.51 24.90
N THR A 356 -21.93 -87.63 24.85
CA THR A 356 -21.99 -86.25 24.50
C THR A 356 -21.11 -86.07 23.28
N LEU A 357 -21.67 -85.54 22.19
CA LEU A 357 -20.98 -85.28 20.95
C LEU A 357 -20.80 -83.77 20.79
N ALA A 358 -19.60 -83.35 20.71
CA ALA A 358 -19.24 -81.92 20.40
C ALA A 358 -18.90 -81.81 18.94
N VAL A 359 -19.69 -81.08 18.19
CA VAL A 359 -19.48 -80.82 16.75
C VAL A 359 -19.13 -79.35 16.53
N THR A 360 -17.94 -79.08 15.97
CA THR A 360 -17.45 -77.75 15.60
C THR A 360 -17.55 -77.59 14.09
N PHE A 361 -18.25 -76.58 13.69
CA PHE A 361 -18.36 -76.23 12.25
C PHE A 361 -17.31 -75.22 11.84
N LYS A 362 -16.97 -75.18 10.54
CA LYS A 362 -16.10 -74.15 9.95
C LYS A 362 -16.89 -72.86 9.88
N LEU A 363 -16.19 -71.71 10.18
CA LEU A 363 -16.82 -70.38 10.31
C LEU A 363 -17.67 -69.92 9.11
N ASP A 364 -17.33 -70.39 7.90
CA ASP A 364 -17.99 -69.96 6.66
C ASP A 364 -18.83 -71.02 5.97
N ALA A 365 -18.88 -72.22 6.58
CA ALA A 365 -19.50 -73.43 5.98
C ALA A 365 -21.04 -73.33 5.80
N LEU A 366 -21.72 -72.52 6.61
CA LEU A 366 -23.17 -72.32 6.59
C LEU A 366 -23.60 -70.95 6.12
N ARG A 367 -22.64 -70.10 5.72
CA ARG A 367 -22.95 -68.80 5.08
C ARG A 367 -23.31 -69.02 3.62
N LYS A 368 -24.60 -69.05 3.30
CA LYS A 368 -25.02 -68.82 1.92
C LYS A 368 -24.53 -67.45 1.48
N ALA A 369 -23.75 -67.44 0.45
CA ALA A 369 -23.33 -66.13 -0.21
C ALA A 369 -24.61 -65.37 -0.55
N VAL A 370 -24.87 -64.29 0.21
CA VAL A 370 -25.85 -63.30 -0.20
C VAL A 370 -25.25 -62.57 -1.37
N ALA A 371 -25.70 -62.88 -2.58
CA ALA A 371 -25.33 -62.12 -3.77
C ALA A 371 -25.70 -60.64 -3.54
N PRO A 372 -24.78 -59.67 -3.75
CA PRO A 372 -25.15 -58.29 -3.64
C PRO A 372 -26.18 -57.95 -4.72
N LYS A 373 -27.37 -57.55 -4.31
CA LYS A 373 -28.36 -56.93 -5.19
C LYS A 373 -27.77 -55.59 -5.59
N GLN A 374 -27.26 -55.49 -6.79
CA GLN A 374 -26.86 -54.21 -7.37
C GLN A 374 -28.07 -53.26 -7.48
N PRO A 375 -27.87 -51.93 -7.27
CA PRO A 375 -28.91 -50.94 -7.30
C PRO A 375 -29.54 -50.76 -8.68
#